data_1bbf54b4df9dce914e4ccccfd5b1a6b3
#
_entry.id   1bbf54b4df9dce914e4ccccfd5b1a6b3
#
_cell.length_a   1.000
_cell.length_b   1.000
_cell.length_c   1.000
_cell.angle_alpha   90.00
_cell.angle_beta   90.00
_cell.angle_gamma   90.00
#
_symmetry.space_group_name_H-M   'P 1'
#
loop_
_entity.id
_entity.type
_entity.pdbx_description
1 polymer ?
#
loop_
_entity_poly.entity_id
_entity_poly.type
_entity_poly.pdbx_seq_one_letter_code
_entity_poly.pdbx_strand_id
1 'polypeptide(L)'
;MSVLKKYISRIMLVQWILIAAGVLLLIVAFFLGVADNPPGIIALYLALTCLSAAWVWNLPAPRDYWIVFLLSLAAFPLGVILHNVFYGGARLVAEIPVLRGLMEFLHGFFFLVAVMAAGPAALVGLIGGVIRSWQGMRRLTLKNRSIRRFKEKYRVDDKKLRKLVNLARQSASGANLQPLKFILSSSPERNQLIFPTLSWAGYLQDWSGPEEGERPSAYIILLGDTEIGNSFQYDGGIASQSITLGAAELGLGACLIGSIRRKTLRKALAIPEKYEILLVIALGKPAEEVVLEPVGEGMEVKYWRDEKDRHHVPKRGLDELILEL
;
A
#
# COMPACT_ATOMS: atom_id res chain seq x y z
N MET A 1 24.77 -4.88 -4.42
CA MET A 1 24.11 -3.65 -3.87
C MET A 1 22.62 -3.89 -3.96
N SER A 2 21.88 -3.99 -2.83
CA SER A 2 20.52 -4.51 -2.80
C SER A 2 19.55 -3.68 -3.65
N VAL A 3 18.54 -4.31 -4.25
CA VAL A 3 17.45 -3.66 -5.01
C VAL A 3 16.81 -2.53 -4.19
N LEU A 4 16.71 -2.71 -2.88
CA LEU A 4 16.22 -1.69 -1.94
C LEU A 4 17.11 -0.44 -1.94
N LYS A 5 18.44 -0.58 -1.96
CA LYS A 5 19.40 0.53 -2.02
C LYS A 5 19.27 1.31 -3.35
N LYS A 6 19.03 0.61 -4.45
CA LYS A 6 18.80 1.20 -5.78
C LYS A 6 17.43 1.91 -5.84
N TYR A 7 16.41 1.37 -5.16
CA TYR A 7 15.07 1.98 -5.08
C TYR A 7 15.09 3.26 -4.22
N ILE A 8 15.70 3.19 -3.04
CA ILE A 8 15.89 4.36 -2.14
C ILE A 8 16.71 5.44 -2.85
N SER A 9 17.78 5.07 -3.56
CA SER A 9 18.58 6.04 -4.30
C SER A 9 17.83 6.74 -5.43
N ARG A 10 16.90 6.04 -6.12
CA ARG A 10 16.05 6.63 -7.15
C ARG A 10 15.02 7.61 -6.57
N ILE A 11 14.40 7.27 -5.45
CA ILE A 11 13.44 8.15 -4.76
C ILE A 11 14.15 9.43 -4.30
N MET A 12 15.31 9.29 -3.66
CA MET A 12 16.12 10.43 -3.25
C MET A 12 16.59 11.27 -4.45
N LEU A 13 16.96 10.64 -5.55
CA LEU A 13 17.39 11.34 -6.76
C LEU A 13 16.27 12.24 -7.32
N VAL A 14 15.03 11.72 -7.45
CA VAL A 14 13.92 12.53 -7.96
C VAL A 14 13.59 13.68 -7.00
N GLN A 15 13.65 13.46 -5.70
CA GLN A 15 13.44 14.49 -4.70
C GLN A 15 14.50 15.61 -4.83
N TRP A 16 15.76 15.26 -4.98
CA TRP A 16 16.83 16.22 -5.19
C TRP A 16 16.71 16.97 -6.52
N ILE A 17 16.28 16.31 -7.59
CA ILE A 17 16.00 16.96 -8.88
C ILE A 17 14.89 18.00 -8.71
N LEU A 18 13.80 17.69 -8.00
CA LEU A 18 12.70 18.62 -7.74
C LEU A 18 13.16 19.82 -6.89
N ILE A 19 13.99 19.59 -5.88
CA ILE A 19 14.57 20.68 -5.06
C ILE A 19 15.45 21.57 -5.93
N ALA A 20 16.36 20.99 -6.71
CA ALA A 20 17.26 21.76 -7.57
C ALA A 20 16.49 22.57 -8.62
N ALA A 21 15.48 21.98 -9.27
CA ALA A 21 14.61 22.68 -10.21
C ALA A 21 13.85 23.83 -9.54
N GLY A 22 13.29 23.59 -8.34
CA GLY A 22 12.60 24.62 -7.57
C GLY A 22 13.50 25.78 -7.19
N VAL A 23 14.72 25.50 -6.72
CA VAL A 23 15.71 26.55 -6.39
C VAL A 23 16.13 27.34 -7.64
N LEU A 24 16.38 26.67 -8.77
CA LEU A 24 16.70 27.34 -10.02
C LEU A 24 15.58 28.28 -10.48
N LEU A 25 14.34 27.82 -10.41
CA LEU A 25 13.17 28.61 -10.76
C LEU A 25 12.95 29.80 -9.81
N LEU A 26 13.29 29.67 -8.51
CA LEU A 26 13.30 30.81 -7.58
C LEU A 26 14.32 31.86 -7.98
N ILE A 27 15.51 31.44 -8.41
CA ILE A 27 16.55 32.35 -8.91
C ILE A 27 16.06 33.07 -10.17
N VAL A 28 15.45 32.33 -11.11
CA VAL A 28 14.86 32.91 -12.32
C VAL A 28 13.77 33.91 -11.98
N ALA A 29 12.86 33.59 -11.07
CA ALA A 29 11.79 34.46 -10.62
C ALA A 29 12.37 35.76 -9.99
N PHE A 30 13.44 35.63 -9.20
CA PHE A 30 14.12 36.78 -8.59
C PHE A 30 14.68 37.74 -9.65
N PHE A 31 15.38 37.23 -10.66
CA PHE A 31 15.95 38.07 -11.72
C PHE A 31 14.91 38.65 -12.68
N LEU A 32 13.82 37.93 -12.93
CA LEU A 32 12.73 38.46 -13.76
C LEU A 32 11.89 39.50 -13.00
N GLY A 33 11.85 39.44 -11.64
CA GLY A 33 10.94 40.18 -10.82
C GLY A 33 9.52 39.56 -10.86
N VAL A 34 8.81 39.69 -9.77
CA VAL A 34 7.43 39.13 -9.62
C VAL A 34 6.35 40.19 -9.54
N ALA A 35 6.72 41.48 -9.38
CA ALA A 35 5.80 42.59 -9.37
C ALA A 35 5.35 42.91 -10.80
N ASP A 36 4.10 42.65 -11.12
CA ASP A 36 3.46 42.92 -12.41
C ASP A 36 4.18 42.29 -13.64
N ASN A 37 4.96 41.24 -13.41
CA ASN A 37 5.70 40.53 -14.44
C ASN A 37 5.20 39.06 -14.56
N PRO A 38 4.32 38.71 -15.53
CA PRO A 38 3.77 37.36 -15.68
C PRO A 38 4.84 36.25 -15.78
N PRO A 39 5.94 36.37 -16.52
CA PRO A 39 6.99 35.36 -16.52
C PRO A 39 7.61 35.10 -15.15
N GLY A 40 7.86 36.15 -14.35
CA GLY A 40 8.40 36.00 -13.00
C GLY A 40 7.41 35.34 -12.04
N ILE A 41 6.13 35.69 -12.14
CA ILE A 41 5.05 35.06 -11.38
C ILE A 41 4.93 33.57 -11.71
N ILE A 42 4.95 33.21 -13.00
CA ILE A 42 4.92 31.81 -13.47
C ILE A 42 6.14 31.04 -12.95
N ALA A 43 7.33 31.62 -13.03
CA ALA A 43 8.54 30.98 -12.52
C ALA A 43 8.46 30.71 -11.01
N LEU A 44 7.95 31.67 -10.24
CA LEU A 44 7.73 31.51 -8.80
C LEU A 44 6.71 30.41 -8.50
N TYR A 45 5.59 30.37 -9.22
CA TYR A 45 4.55 29.37 -9.03
C TYR A 45 5.07 27.95 -9.34
N LEU A 46 5.80 27.78 -10.43
CA LEU A 46 6.45 26.51 -10.78
C LEU A 46 7.51 26.11 -9.75
N ALA A 47 8.30 27.06 -9.24
CA ALA A 47 9.27 26.81 -8.18
C ALA A 47 8.59 26.23 -6.93
N LEU A 48 7.53 26.88 -6.46
CA LEU A 48 6.76 26.43 -5.29
C LEU A 48 6.08 25.08 -5.53
N THR A 49 5.62 24.81 -6.75
CA THR A 49 5.09 23.52 -7.15
C THR A 49 6.16 22.42 -7.05
N CYS A 50 7.36 22.65 -7.57
CA CYS A 50 8.47 21.70 -7.47
C CYS A 50 8.89 21.44 -6.01
N LEU A 51 8.98 22.48 -5.18
CA LEU A 51 9.33 22.34 -3.76
C LEU A 51 8.25 21.61 -2.97
N SER A 52 6.99 21.91 -3.23
CA SER A 52 5.86 21.20 -2.64
C SER A 52 5.86 19.72 -3.04
N ALA A 53 6.12 19.42 -4.33
CA ALA A 53 6.24 18.06 -4.82
C ALA A 53 7.41 17.33 -4.16
N ALA A 54 8.58 17.97 -4.00
CA ALA A 54 9.72 17.40 -3.30
C ALA A 54 9.40 17.04 -1.84
N TRP A 55 8.66 17.89 -1.14
CA TRP A 55 8.27 17.65 0.25
C TRP A 55 7.35 16.44 0.37
N VAL A 56 6.28 16.38 -0.43
CA VAL A 56 5.29 15.29 -0.33
C VAL A 56 5.69 14.02 -1.05
N TRP A 57 6.82 14.02 -1.79
CA TRP A 57 7.26 12.89 -2.63
C TRP A 57 7.30 11.54 -1.91
N ASN A 58 7.63 11.55 -0.63
CA ASN A 58 7.82 10.36 0.21
C ASN A 58 6.62 10.03 1.10
N LEU A 59 5.47 10.68 0.91
CA LEU A 59 4.28 10.34 1.70
C LEU A 59 3.91 8.86 1.51
N PRO A 60 3.67 8.12 2.62
CA PRO A 60 3.59 6.66 2.57
C PRO A 60 2.29 6.15 1.96
N ALA A 61 1.20 6.90 2.05
CA ALA A 61 -0.12 6.43 1.63
C ALA A 61 -0.83 7.42 0.70
N PRO A 62 -1.71 6.95 -0.23
CA PRO A 62 -2.52 7.82 -1.07
C PRO A 62 -3.37 8.82 -0.28
N ARG A 63 -3.89 8.41 0.89
CA ARG A 63 -4.69 9.28 1.78
C ARG A 63 -3.93 10.53 2.21
N ASP A 64 -2.61 10.44 2.37
CA ASP A 64 -1.79 11.56 2.84
C ASP A 64 -1.72 12.66 1.78
N TYR A 65 -1.69 12.31 0.51
CA TYR A 65 -1.81 13.25 -0.62
C TYR A 65 -3.19 13.91 -0.68
N TRP A 66 -4.25 13.12 -0.43
CA TRP A 66 -5.61 13.68 -0.35
C TRP A 66 -5.79 14.63 0.82
N ILE A 67 -5.13 14.37 1.96
CA ILE A 67 -5.10 15.30 3.10
C ILE A 67 -4.41 16.61 2.69
N VAL A 68 -3.25 16.54 2.02
CA VAL A 68 -2.56 17.74 1.51
C VAL A 68 -3.48 18.52 0.58
N PHE A 69 -4.15 17.86 -0.36
CA PHE A 69 -5.11 18.49 -1.27
C PHE A 69 -6.24 19.21 -0.52
N LEU A 70 -6.92 18.52 0.40
CA LEU A 70 -8.06 19.06 1.14
C LEU A 70 -7.66 20.21 2.06
N LEU A 71 -6.53 20.09 2.77
CA LEU A 71 -6.01 21.16 3.61
C LEU A 71 -5.64 22.39 2.80
N SER A 72 -5.02 22.20 1.63
CA SER A 72 -4.67 23.31 0.74
C SER A 72 -5.91 23.96 0.14
N LEU A 73 -6.92 23.16 -0.21
CA LEU A 73 -8.20 23.68 -0.71
C LEU A 73 -8.94 24.50 0.35
N ALA A 74 -8.85 24.12 1.62
CA ALA A 74 -9.42 24.88 2.74
C ALA A 74 -8.59 26.13 3.10
N ALA A 75 -7.25 26.04 2.99
CA ALA A 75 -6.34 27.14 3.28
C ALA A 75 -6.50 28.33 2.31
N PHE A 76 -6.88 28.04 1.04
CA PHE A 76 -7.05 29.09 0.05
C PHE A 76 -8.15 30.12 0.46
N PRO A 77 -9.42 29.75 0.65
CA PRO A 77 -10.46 30.70 1.04
C PRO A 77 -10.20 31.32 2.42
N LEU A 78 -9.65 30.55 3.37
CA LEU A 78 -9.28 31.09 4.68
C LEU A 78 -8.20 32.17 4.56
N GLY A 79 -7.17 31.93 3.75
CA GLY A 79 -6.12 32.90 3.50
C GLY A 79 -6.65 34.18 2.83
N VAL A 80 -7.58 34.05 1.86
CA VAL A 80 -8.25 35.19 1.22
C VAL A 80 -9.09 35.99 2.24
N ILE A 81 -9.82 35.31 3.11
CA ILE A 81 -10.60 35.98 4.16
C ILE A 81 -9.66 36.75 5.10
N LEU A 82 -8.62 36.12 5.61
CA LEU A 82 -7.66 36.75 6.52
C LEU A 82 -6.92 37.92 5.84
N HIS A 83 -6.52 37.76 4.58
CA HIS A 83 -5.96 38.85 3.77
C HIS A 83 -6.86 40.06 3.78
N ASN A 84 -8.16 39.91 3.50
CA ASN A 84 -9.11 41.05 3.49
C ASN A 84 -9.35 41.63 4.89
N VAL A 85 -9.41 40.81 5.93
CA VAL A 85 -9.55 41.25 7.32
C VAL A 85 -8.38 42.13 7.73
N PHE A 86 -7.14 41.70 7.48
CA PHE A 86 -5.95 42.48 7.83
C PHE A 86 -5.76 43.70 6.92
N TYR A 87 -6.16 43.64 5.66
CA TYR A 87 -6.19 44.81 4.77
C TYR A 87 -7.16 45.89 5.28
N GLY A 88 -8.38 45.51 5.70
CA GLY A 88 -9.33 46.40 6.31
C GLY A 88 -8.83 46.94 7.65
N GLY A 89 -8.25 46.06 8.47
CA GLY A 89 -7.67 46.42 9.78
C GLY A 89 -6.56 47.46 9.68
N ALA A 90 -5.67 47.36 8.70
CA ALA A 90 -4.60 48.32 8.47
C ALA A 90 -5.12 49.72 8.20
N ARG A 91 -6.29 49.87 7.56
CA ARG A 91 -6.95 51.17 7.33
C ARG A 91 -7.55 51.74 8.60
N LEU A 92 -8.09 50.88 9.48
CA LEU A 92 -8.71 51.32 10.77
C LEU A 92 -7.66 51.80 11.77
N VAL A 93 -6.43 51.26 11.70
CA VAL A 93 -5.33 51.66 12.63
C VAL A 93 -4.26 52.51 11.94
N ALA A 94 -4.63 53.24 10.91
CA ALA A 94 -3.70 54.00 10.07
C ALA A 94 -2.83 55.01 10.85
N GLU A 95 -3.34 55.51 11.98
CA GLU A 95 -2.67 56.50 12.83
C GLU A 95 -1.66 55.90 13.82
N ILE A 96 -1.63 54.56 13.95
CA ILE A 96 -0.72 53.84 14.86
C ILE A 96 0.33 53.10 14.01
N PRO A 97 1.53 53.67 13.78
CA PRO A 97 2.47 53.14 12.76
C PRO A 97 2.87 51.69 12.97
N VAL A 98 3.11 51.27 14.23
CA VAL A 98 3.51 49.89 14.57
C VAL A 98 2.39 48.89 14.27
N LEU A 99 1.15 49.24 14.64
CA LEU A 99 0.01 48.36 14.45
C LEU A 99 -0.38 48.27 12.97
N ARG A 100 -0.31 49.38 12.26
CA ARG A 100 -0.47 49.42 10.79
C ARG A 100 0.55 48.53 10.08
N GLY A 101 1.85 48.66 10.40
CA GLY A 101 2.91 47.82 9.82
C GLY A 101 2.70 46.32 10.05
N LEU A 102 2.22 45.95 11.27
CA LEU A 102 1.88 44.54 11.56
C LEU A 102 0.69 44.07 10.72
N MET A 103 -0.36 44.85 10.55
CA MET A 103 -1.54 44.52 9.74
C MET A 103 -1.17 44.39 8.24
N GLU A 104 -0.34 45.29 7.72
CA GLU A 104 0.17 45.23 6.35
C GLU A 104 1.04 44.00 6.12
N PHE A 105 1.88 43.62 7.07
CA PHE A 105 2.65 42.38 7.03
C PHE A 105 1.75 41.15 6.99
N LEU A 106 0.78 41.08 7.91
CA LEU A 106 -0.16 39.92 7.97
C LEU A 106 -1.02 39.84 6.72
N HIS A 107 -1.50 40.95 6.18
CA HIS A 107 -2.19 41.01 4.89
C HIS A 107 -1.37 40.39 3.76
N GLY A 108 -0.11 40.82 3.60
CA GLY A 108 0.80 40.27 2.59
C GLY A 108 1.10 38.79 2.81
N PHE A 109 1.34 38.40 4.07
CA PHE A 109 1.61 37.01 4.41
C PHE A 109 0.43 36.07 4.04
N PHE A 110 -0.80 36.45 4.41
CA PHE A 110 -1.97 35.60 4.09
C PHE A 110 -2.30 35.57 2.58
N PHE A 111 -2.01 36.66 1.86
CA PHE A 111 -2.09 36.65 0.40
C PHE A 111 -1.10 35.62 -0.22
N LEU A 112 0.15 35.66 0.21
CA LEU A 112 1.16 34.73 -0.27
C LEU A 112 0.80 33.26 0.06
N VAL A 113 0.32 33.01 1.28
CA VAL A 113 -0.11 31.66 1.68
C VAL A 113 -1.28 31.19 0.82
N ALA A 114 -2.29 32.03 0.61
CA ALA A 114 -3.48 31.66 -0.16
C ALA A 114 -3.11 31.39 -1.64
N VAL A 115 -2.41 32.30 -2.29
CA VAL A 115 -2.18 32.23 -3.74
C VAL A 115 -0.96 31.38 -4.09
N MET A 116 0.16 31.60 -3.38
CA MET A 116 1.45 31.01 -3.77
C MET A 116 1.74 29.66 -3.11
N ALA A 117 1.20 29.38 -1.92
CA ALA A 117 1.46 28.11 -1.24
C ALA A 117 0.30 27.12 -1.42
N ALA A 118 -0.94 27.54 -1.21
CA ALA A 118 -2.09 26.65 -1.25
C ALA A 118 -2.36 26.11 -2.65
N GLY A 119 -2.23 26.91 -3.70
CA GLY A 119 -2.45 26.47 -5.08
C GLY A 119 -1.49 25.34 -5.52
N PRO A 120 -0.17 25.55 -5.46
CA PRO A 120 0.80 24.51 -5.79
C PRO A 120 0.65 23.26 -4.94
N ALA A 121 0.43 23.39 -3.63
CA ALA A 121 0.23 22.24 -2.74
C ALA A 121 -1.06 21.45 -3.07
N ALA A 122 -2.15 22.13 -3.41
CA ALA A 122 -3.39 21.49 -3.86
C ALA A 122 -3.16 20.70 -5.16
N LEU A 123 -2.46 21.28 -6.14
CA LEU A 123 -2.15 20.61 -7.42
C LEU A 123 -1.32 19.34 -7.18
N VAL A 124 -0.27 19.42 -6.37
CA VAL A 124 0.59 18.28 -6.03
C VAL A 124 -0.16 17.22 -5.23
N GLY A 125 -1.00 17.63 -4.28
CA GLY A 125 -1.85 16.73 -3.49
C GLY A 125 -2.84 15.97 -4.37
N LEU A 126 -3.52 16.65 -5.30
CA LEU A 126 -4.45 16.04 -6.24
C LEU A 126 -3.76 15.04 -7.17
N ILE A 127 -2.71 15.48 -7.88
CA ILE A 127 -1.97 14.64 -8.83
C ILE A 127 -1.34 13.44 -8.10
N GLY A 128 -0.67 13.68 -6.97
CA GLY A 128 -0.07 12.64 -6.17
C GLY A 128 -1.09 11.65 -5.61
N GLY A 129 -2.24 12.14 -5.14
CA GLY A 129 -3.36 11.33 -4.67
C GLY A 129 -3.89 10.40 -5.76
N VAL A 130 -4.15 10.92 -6.95
CA VAL A 130 -4.61 10.15 -8.12
C VAL A 130 -3.57 9.09 -8.52
N ILE A 131 -2.31 9.50 -8.75
CA ILE A 131 -1.24 8.58 -9.16
C ILE A 131 -1.02 7.47 -8.13
N ARG A 132 -0.95 7.81 -6.84
CA ARG A 132 -0.73 6.83 -5.77
C ARG A 132 -1.93 5.90 -5.55
N SER A 133 -3.14 6.41 -5.72
CA SER A 133 -4.36 5.58 -5.68
C SER A 133 -4.37 4.57 -6.84
N TRP A 134 -4.00 5.01 -8.02
CA TRP A 134 -3.95 4.14 -9.22
C TRP A 134 -2.86 3.07 -9.14
N GLN A 135 -1.72 3.40 -8.52
CA GLN A 135 -0.62 2.44 -8.28
C GLN A 135 -0.90 1.49 -7.11
N GLY A 136 -1.95 1.73 -6.32
CA GLY A 136 -2.27 0.97 -5.12
C GLY A 136 -2.46 -0.52 -5.39
N MET A 137 -3.29 -0.89 -6.37
CA MET A 137 -3.56 -2.27 -6.76
C MET A 137 -2.29 -2.96 -7.30
N ARG A 138 -1.57 -2.33 -8.23
CA ARG A 138 -0.33 -2.90 -8.78
C ARG A 138 0.71 -3.15 -7.67
N ARG A 139 0.87 -2.22 -6.75
CA ARG A 139 1.80 -2.36 -5.61
C ARG A 139 1.38 -3.50 -4.69
N LEU A 140 0.09 -3.61 -4.38
CA LEU A 140 -0.43 -4.70 -3.54
C LEU A 140 -0.25 -6.05 -4.23
N THR A 141 -0.55 -6.15 -5.54
CA THR A 141 -0.34 -7.37 -6.31
C THR A 141 1.14 -7.80 -6.34
N LEU A 142 2.07 -6.86 -6.50
CA LEU A 142 3.50 -7.16 -6.45
C LEU A 142 3.98 -7.55 -5.05
N LYS A 143 3.39 -6.98 -4.01
CA LYS A 143 3.71 -7.27 -2.61
C LYS A 143 3.07 -8.56 -2.10
N ASN A 144 1.92 -8.94 -2.65
CA ASN A 144 1.22 -10.17 -2.30
C ASN A 144 1.97 -11.39 -2.87
N ARG A 145 2.79 -12.01 -2.03
CA ARG A 145 3.60 -13.19 -2.37
C ARG A 145 3.31 -14.32 -1.41
N SER A 146 3.55 -15.55 -1.85
CA SER A 146 3.50 -16.73 -0.97
C SER A 146 4.66 -16.66 0.01
N ILE A 147 4.40 -16.10 1.19
CA ILE A 147 5.36 -16.00 2.29
C ILE A 147 5.28 -17.27 3.11
N ARG A 148 6.41 -17.92 3.34
CA ARG A 148 6.52 -19.22 4.02
C ARG A 148 7.32 -19.16 5.32
N ARG A 149 8.05 -18.04 5.56
CA ARG A 149 8.73 -17.77 6.82
C ARG A 149 8.18 -16.49 7.45
N PHE A 150 7.90 -16.54 8.73
CA PHE A 150 7.24 -15.46 9.46
C PHE A 150 8.00 -15.14 10.74
N LYS A 151 7.83 -13.93 11.24
CA LYS A 151 8.24 -13.57 12.59
C LYS A 151 7.20 -14.11 13.57
N GLU A 152 7.35 -15.34 14.05
CA GLU A 152 6.35 -16.07 14.85
C GLU A 152 5.89 -15.32 16.09
N LYS A 153 6.82 -14.55 16.74
CA LYS A 153 6.52 -13.72 17.91
C LYS A 153 5.56 -12.56 17.60
N TYR A 154 5.40 -12.18 16.31
CA TYR A 154 4.45 -11.14 15.92
C TYR A 154 3.03 -11.70 15.90
N ARG A 155 2.19 -11.29 16.83
CA ARG A 155 0.81 -11.78 16.93
C ARG A 155 -0.12 -11.08 15.94
N VAL A 156 -0.86 -11.89 15.19
CA VAL A 156 -1.99 -11.44 14.37
C VAL A 156 -3.26 -11.66 15.18
N ASP A 157 -3.94 -10.58 15.56
CA ASP A 157 -5.17 -10.63 16.37
C ASP A 157 -6.41 -11.04 15.56
N ASP A 158 -7.45 -11.49 16.24
CA ASP A 158 -8.73 -11.89 15.65
C ASP A 158 -9.39 -10.73 14.87
N LYS A 159 -9.23 -9.49 15.32
CA LYS A 159 -9.77 -8.31 14.64
C LYS A 159 -9.19 -8.14 13.23
N LYS A 160 -7.90 -8.42 13.05
CA LYS A 160 -7.27 -8.41 11.72
C LYS A 160 -7.80 -9.54 10.85
N LEU A 161 -7.92 -10.77 11.40
CA LEU A 161 -8.47 -11.90 10.66
C LEU A 161 -9.91 -11.63 10.19
N ARG A 162 -10.76 -11.08 11.06
CA ARG A 162 -12.13 -10.67 10.70
C ARG A 162 -12.16 -9.61 9.59
N LYS A 163 -11.24 -8.64 9.62
CA LYS A 163 -11.12 -7.66 8.51
C LYS A 163 -10.81 -8.35 7.19
N LEU A 164 -9.89 -9.30 7.19
CA LEU A 164 -9.52 -10.05 5.98
C LEU A 164 -10.70 -10.88 5.45
N VAL A 165 -11.41 -11.58 6.31
CA VAL A 165 -12.61 -12.33 5.91
C VAL A 165 -13.73 -11.39 5.44
N ASN A 166 -13.83 -10.18 5.99
CA ASN A 166 -14.81 -9.20 5.51
C ASN A 166 -14.51 -8.72 4.06
N LEU A 167 -13.24 -8.67 3.65
CA LEU A 167 -12.89 -8.43 2.23
C LEU A 167 -13.36 -9.58 1.34
N ALA A 168 -13.14 -10.82 1.76
CA ALA A 168 -13.65 -12.01 1.07
C ALA A 168 -15.19 -12.00 0.96
N ARG A 169 -15.88 -11.66 2.05
CA ARG A 169 -17.34 -11.56 2.08
C ARG A 169 -17.89 -10.52 1.09
N GLN A 170 -17.14 -9.45 0.83
CA GLN A 170 -17.51 -8.38 -0.11
C GLN A 170 -17.13 -8.70 -1.55
N SER A 171 -16.39 -9.79 -1.78
CA SER A 171 -15.99 -10.21 -3.12
C SER A 171 -17.14 -10.89 -3.86
N ALA A 172 -17.03 -11.00 -5.18
CA ALA A 172 -18.00 -11.71 -6.00
C ALA A 172 -18.08 -13.20 -5.62
N SER A 173 -19.29 -13.76 -5.75
CA SER A 173 -19.60 -15.20 -5.60
C SER A 173 -20.46 -15.64 -6.77
N GLY A 174 -20.26 -16.83 -7.28
CA GLY A 174 -21.04 -17.42 -8.36
C GLY A 174 -22.54 -17.43 -8.01
N ALA A 175 -23.36 -16.87 -8.89
CA ALA A 175 -24.80 -16.67 -8.67
C ALA A 175 -25.14 -16.02 -7.31
N ASN A 176 -24.18 -15.38 -6.66
CA ASN A 176 -24.28 -14.82 -5.30
C ASN A 176 -24.67 -15.87 -4.22
N LEU A 177 -24.30 -17.12 -4.41
CA LEU A 177 -24.65 -18.21 -3.50
C LEU A 177 -23.93 -18.13 -2.15
N GLN A 178 -22.73 -17.55 -2.12
CA GLN A 178 -21.92 -17.33 -0.91
C GLN A 178 -21.70 -18.61 -0.06
N PRO A 179 -21.22 -19.70 -0.70
CA PRO A 179 -21.13 -21.01 -0.05
C PRO A 179 -19.91 -21.16 0.88
N LEU A 180 -19.04 -20.13 0.94
CA LEU A 180 -17.81 -20.22 1.71
C LEU A 180 -18.03 -19.95 3.19
N LYS A 181 -17.31 -20.70 4.03
CA LYS A 181 -17.21 -20.52 5.47
C LYS A 181 -15.74 -20.42 5.88
N PHE A 182 -15.48 -19.82 7.04
CA PHE A 182 -14.11 -19.53 7.47
C PHE A 182 -13.93 -19.93 8.94
N ILE A 183 -12.85 -20.64 9.24
CA ILE A 183 -12.38 -20.85 10.61
C ILE A 183 -11.16 -19.95 10.82
N LEU A 184 -11.18 -19.13 11.86
CA LEU A 184 -10.08 -18.24 12.23
C LEU A 184 -9.29 -18.85 13.37
N SER A 185 -7.96 -18.76 13.33
CA SER A 185 -7.08 -19.19 14.40
C SER A 185 -5.96 -18.16 14.60
N SER A 186 -5.92 -17.59 15.81
CA SER A 186 -4.89 -16.64 16.27
C SER A 186 -4.28 -17.04 17.60
N SER A 187 -4.74 -18.15 18.22
CA SER A 187 -4.18 -18.67 19.46
C SER A 187 -3.07 -19.69 19.18
N PRO A 188 -1.97 -19.67 19.95
CA PRO A 188 -0.87 -20.63 19.81
C PRO A 188 -1.35 -22.08 19.92
N GLU A 189 -2.24 -22.38 20.84
CA GLU A 189 -2.76 -23.73 21.10
C GLU A 189 -3.47 -24.28 19.89
N ARG A 190 -4.32 -23.47 19.25
CA ARG A 190 -5.04 -23.88 18.04
C ARG A 190 -4.13 -23.95 16.82
N ASN A 191 -3.15 -23.03 16.72
CA ASN A 191 -2.15 -23.05 15.67
C ASN A 191 -1.30 -24.31 15.70
N GLN A 192 -0.96 -24.85 16.89
CA GLN A 192 -0.24 -26.11 17.07
C GLN A 192 -1.02 -27.33 16.55
N LEU A 193 -2.35 -27.27 16.51
CA LEU A 193 -3.19 -28.33 15.92
C LEU A 193 -3.22 -28.24 14.40
N ILE A 194 -3.09 -27.03 13.83
CA ILE A 194 -3.19 -26.78 12.39
C ILE A 194 -1.84 -27.03 11.69
N PHE A 195 -0.77 -26.44 12.21
CA PHE A 195 0.56 -26.44 11.57
C PHE A 195 1.03 -27.84 11.14
N PRO A 196 0.97 -28.91 11.99
CA PRO A 196 1.45 -30.22 11.62
C PRO A 196 0.64 -30.88 10.49
N THR A 197 -0.52 -30.35 10.14
CA THR A 197 -1.39 -30.91 9.09
C THR A 197 -1.07 -30.37 7.71
N LEU A 198 -0.14 -29.44 7.60
CA LEU A 198 0.22 -28.71 6.38
C LEU A 198 1.53 -29.22 5.80
N SER A 199 1.62 -29.28 4.46
CA SER A 199 2.87 -29.54 3.74
C SER A 199 3.29 -28.28 2.98
N TRP A 200 4.58 -27.98 3.04
CA TRP A 200 5.14 -26.72 2.55
C TRP A 200 5.96 -26.90 1.27
N ALA A 201 5.97 -25.88 0.41
CA ALA A 201 6.93 -25.65 -0.67
C ALA A 201 7.43 -26.90 -1.42
N GLY A 202 6.56 -27.61 -2.14
CA GLY A 202 6.86 -28.90 -2.78
C GLY A 202 8.05 -28.94 -3.76
N TYR A 203 8.54 -27.77 -4.24
CA TYR A 203 9.76 -27.72 -5.06
C TYR A 203 11.05 -27.56 -4.24
N LEU A 204 10.97 -27.25 -2.96
CA LEU A 204 12.11 -27.18 -2.04
C LEU A 204 12.25 -28.51 -1.30
N GLN A 205 12.87 -29.51 -1.94
CA GLN A 205 12.92 -30.90 -1.43
C GLN A 205 13.61 -31.00 -0.06
N ASP A 206 14.64 -30.18 0.17
CA ASP A 206 15.43 -30.18 1.39
C ASP A 206 14.88 -29.27 2.49
N TRP A 207 13.64 -28.73 2.29
CA TRP A 207 13.02 -27.84 3.26
C TRP A 207 11.62 -28.33 3.67
N SER A 208 11.50 -28.82 4.90
CA SER A 208 10.28 -29.42 5.44
C SER A 208 9.19 -28.40 5.85
N GLY A 209 9.50 -27.12 5.82
CA GLY A 209 8.64 -26.01 6.26
C GLY A 209 9.34 -25.10 7.26
N PRO A 210 8.64 -24.03 7.72
CA PRO A 210 9.23 -23.09 8.68
C PRO A 210 9.51 -23.75 10.02
N GLU A 211 10.69 -23.47 10.55
CA GLU A 211 11.12 -23.94 11.87
C GLU A 211 10.44 -23.16 13.00
N GLU A 212 10.71 -23.55 14.24
CA GLU A 212 10.27 -22.80 15.41
C GLU A 212 10.89 -21.40 15.39
N GLY A 213 10.09 -20.38 15.66
CA GLY A 213 10.47 -18.97 15.50
C GLY A 213 10.10 -18.38 14.13
N GLU A 214 9.87 -19.22 13.10
CA GLU A 214 9.50 -18.82 11.75
C GLU A 214 8.09 -19.25 11.36
N ARG A 215 7.33 -19.91 12.24
CA ARG A 215 5.99 -20.42 11.96
C ARG A 215 4.97 -19.28 11.80
N PRO A 216 3.87 -19.50 11.06
CA PRO A 216 2.77 -18.56 11.00
C PRO A 216 2.15 -18.31 12.38
N SER A 217 1.83 -17.05 12.66
CA SER A 217 1.17 -16.70 13.93
C SER A 217 -0.35 -16.77 13.88
N ALA A 218 -0.93 -16.96 12.68
CA ALA A 218 -2.38 -17.12 12.52
C ALA A 218 -2.73 -17.90 11.24
N TYR A 219 -3.96 -18.41 11.21
CA TYR A 219 -4.51 -19.15 10.07
C TYR A 219 -5.96 -18.76 9.81
N ILE A 220 -6.34 -18.80 8.53
CA ILE A 220 -7.72 -18.81 8.06
C ILE A 220 -7.92 -20.10 7.28
N ILE A 221 -8.85 -20.97 7.74
CA ILE A 221 -9.21 -22.18 7.02
C ILE A 221 -10.45 -21.87 6.19
N LEU A 222 -10.33 -22.02 4.88
CA LEU A 222 -11.40 -21.80 3.92
C LEU A 222 -12.16 -23.09 3.72
N LEU A 223 -13.46 -23.03 3.93
CA LEU A 223 -14.39 -24.15 3.84
C LEU A 223 -15.46 -23.86 2.79
N GLY A 224 -15.94 -24.92 2.12
CA GLY A 224 -17.13 -24.91 1.29
C GLY A 224 -18.29 -25.61 2.03
N ASP A 225 -19.45 -24.96 2.06
CA ASP A 225 -20.69 -25.52 2.63
C ASP A 225 -21.41 -26.34 1.56
N THR A 226 -21.38 -27.66 1.67
CA THR A 226 -21.96 -28.59 0.68
C THR A 226 -23.49 -28.57 0.66
N GLU A 227 -24.12 -27.99 1.66
CA GLU A 227 -25.58 -27.77 1.67
C GLU A 227 -26.00 -26.58 0.81
N ILE A 228 -25.08 -25.65 0.52
CA ILE A 228 -25.32 -24.47 -0.32
C ILE A 228 -24.90 -24.74 -1.78
N GLY A 229 -23.83 -25.51 -1.98
CA GLY A 229 -23.31 -25.81 -3.29
C GLY A 229 -22.16 -26.82 -3.28
N ASN A 230 -21.68 -27.21 -4.45
CA ASN A 230 -20.61 -28.21 -4.61
C ASN A 230 -19.48 -27.75 -5.53
N SER A 231 -19.50 -26.52 -6.00
CA SER A 231 -18.47 -25.94 -6.86
C SER A 231 -17.89 -24.67 -6.18
N PHE A 232 -16.74 -24.85 -5.53
CA PHE A 232 -16.14 -23.80 -4.69
C PHE A 232 -14.90 -23.19 -5.28
N GLN A 233 -14.39 -23.70 -6.42
CA GLN A 233 -13.06 -23.36 -6.92
C GLN A 233 -12.92 -21.87 -7.27
N TYR A 234 -13.87 -21.30 -8.01
CA TYR A 234 -13.82 -19.89 -8.39
C TYR A 234 -14.01 -18.98 -7.18
N ASP A 235 -15.04 -19.23 -6.38
CA ASP A 235 -15.31 -18.46 -5.16
C ASP A 235 -14.13 -18.54 -4.17
N GLY A 236 -13.56 -19.74 -4.01
CA GLY A 236 -12.39 -19.98 -3.17
C GLY A 236 -11.15 -19.19 -3.63
N GLY A 237 -10.92 -19.14 -4.95
CA GLY A 237 -9.84 -18.34 -5.56
C GLY A 237 -10.02 -16.85 -5.33
N ILE A 238 -11.23 -16.33 -5.61
CA ILE A 238 -11.59 -14.91 -5.44
C ILE A 238 -11.45 -14.49 -3.97
N ALA A 239 -12.01 -15.27 -3.04
CA ALA A 239 -11.95 -15.01 -1.61
C ALA A 239 -10.51 -15.03 -1.09
N SER A 240 -9.72 -16.03 -1.50
CA SER A 240 -8.31 -16.17 -1.11
C SER A 240 -7.47 -15.02 -1.59
N GLN A 241 -7.66 -14.56 -2.84
CA GLN A 241 -6.95 -13.41 -3.38
C GLN A 241 -7.30 -12.12 -2.62
N SER A 242 -8.57 -11.91 -2.27
CA SER A 242 -9.01 -10.76 -1.48
C SER A 242 -8.39 -10.75 -0.08
N ILE A 243 -8.35 -11.91 0.59
CA ILE A 243 -7.70 -12.08 1.90
C ILE A 243 -6.21 -11.77 1.81
N THR A 244 -5.50 -12.32 0.82
CA THR A 244 -4.04 -12.17 0.71
C THR A 244 -3.63 -10.76 0.31
N LEU A 245 -4.39 -10.08 -0.57
CA LEU A 245 -4.19 -8.66 -0.87
C LEU A 245 -4.42 -7.78 0.37
N GLY A 246 -5.49 -8.04 1.13
CA GLY A 246 -5.74 -7.35 2.40
C GLY A 246 -4.64 -7.61 3.43
N ALA A 247 -4.10 -8.83 3.50
CA ALA A 247 -2.94 -9.13 4.34
C ALA A 247 -1.71 -8.29 3.92
N ALA A 248 -1.41 -8.21 2.61
CA ALA A 248 -0.33 -7.39 2.08
C ALA A 248 -0.51 -5.89 2.38
N GLU A 249 -1.74 -5.38 2.36
CA GLU A 249 -2.09 -4.01 2.76
C GLU A 249 -1.77 -3.77 4.25
N LEU A 250 -2.13 -4.71 5.12
CA LEU A 250 -1.84 -4.67 6.55
C LEU A 250 -0.36 -4.91 6.89
N GLY A 251 0.50 -5.11 5.88
CA GLY A 251 1.91 -5.42 6.06
C GLY A 251 2.17 -6.82 6.60
N LEU A 252 1.20 -7.73 6.42
CA LEU A 252 1.30 -9.15 6.70
C LEU A 252 1.72 -9.91 5.43
N GLY A 253 2.33 -11.08 5.61
CA GLY A 253 2.50 -12.09 4.59
C GLY A 253 1.43 -13.15 4.68
N ALA A 254 1.15 -13.80 3.55
CA ALA A 254 0.22 -14.92 3.48
C ALA A 254 0.78 -16.04 2.59
N CYS A 255 0.39 -17.28 2.89
CA CYS A 255 0.62 -18.43 2.02
C CYS A 255 -0.66 -19.25 1.88
N LEU A 256 -1.09 -19.48 0.65
CA LEU A 256 -2.19 -20.39 0.33
C LEU A 256 -1.65 -21.82 0.31
N ILE A 257 -2.18 -22.69 1.15
CA ILE A 257 -1.73 -24.08 1.28
C ILE A 257 -2.90 -25.01 0.93
N GLY A 258 -2.73 -25.73 -0.19
CA GLY A 258 -3.65 -26.76 -0.66
C GLY A 258 -3.25 -28.18 -0.23
N SER A 259 -1.94 -28.39 0.05
CA SER A 259 -1.41 -29.68 0.53
C SER A 259 -1.68 -29.84 2.02
N ILE A 260 -2.87 -30.40 2.34
CA ILE A 260 -3.42 -30.47 3.69
C ILE A 260 -3.75 -31.94 4.00
N ARG A 261 -3.38 -32.44 5.17
CA ARG A 261 -3.89 -33.68 5.72
C ARG A 261 -5.31 -33.48 6.25
N ARG A 262 -6.29 -33.37 5.31
CA ARG A 262 -7.67 -32.93 5.57
C ARG A 262 -8.37 -33.74 6.65
N LYS A 263 -8.22 -35.09 6.64
CA LYS A 263 -8.81 -35.98 7.66
C LYS A 263 -8.29 -35.63 9.06
N THR A 264 -6.98 -35.43 9.18
CA THR A 264 -6.33 -35.08 10.46
C THR A 264 -6.78 -33.71 10.93
N LEU A 265 -6.80 -32.69 10.05
CA LEU A 265 -7.25 -31.35 10.38
C LEU A 265 -8.71 -31.31 10.79
N ARG A 266 -9.59 -32.04 10.07
CA ARG A 266 -11.00 -32.18 10.40
C ARG A 266 -11.20 -32.71 11.81
N LYS A 267 -10.51 -33.80 12.17
CA LYS A 267 -10.56 -34.40 13.50
C LYS A 267 -10.04 -33.44 14.58
N ALA A 268 -8.88 -32.81 14.32
CA ALA A 268 -8.24 -31.91 15.29
C ALA A 268 -9.07 -30.68 15.64
N LEU A 269 -9.86 -30.18 14.69
CA LEU A 269 -10.71 -29.00 14.90
C LEU A 269 -12.21 -29.31 14.98
N ALA A 270 -12.59 -30.59 14.99
CA ALA A 270 -13.99 -31.06 15.00
C ALA A 270 -14.86 -30.42 13.91
N ILE A 271 -14.30 -30.31 12.66
CA ILE A 271 -15.00 -29.70 11.53
C ILE A 271 -16.12 -30.65 11.06
N PRO A 272 -17.39 -30.23 11.03
CA PRO A 272 -18.51 -31.04 10.54
C PRO A 272 -18.29 -31.49 9.07
N GLU A 273 -18.83 -32.69 8.74
CA GLU A 273 -18.63 -33.29 7.39
C GLU A 273 -19.23 -32.46 6.26
N LYS A 274 -20.28 -31.70 6.50
CA LYS A 274 -20.90 -30.81 5.53
C LYS A 274 -19.98 -29.67 5.04
N TYR A 275 -18.85 -29.43 5.70
CA TYR A 275 -17.88 -28.44 5.29
C TYR A 275 -16.67 -29.10 4.63
N GLU A 276 -16.51 -28.86 3.34
CA GLU A 276 -15.32 -29.26 2.61
C GLU A 276 -14.13 -28.34 2.95
N ILE A 277 -12.97 -28.90 3.33
CA ILE A 277 -11.75 -28.13 3.58
C ILE A 277 -11.09 -27.83 2.23
N LEU A 278 -11.12 -26.58 1.80
CA LEU A 278 -10.60 -26.14 0.50
C LEU A 278 -9.12 -25.75 0.59
N LEU A 279 -8.80 -24.78 1.43
CA LEU A 279 -7.47 -24.19 1.61
C LEU A 279 -7.22 -23.83 3.07
N VAL A 280 -5.93 -23.78 3.44
CA VAL A 280 -5.48 -23.10 4.65
C VAL A 280 -4.62 -21.91 4.24
N ILE A 281 -4.96 -20.73 4.74
CA ILE A 281 -4.19 -19.49 4.54
C ILE A 281 -3.38 -19.27 5.80
N ALA A 282 -2.07 -19.47 5.70
CA ALA A 282 -1.11 -19.16 6.75
C ALA A 282 -0.80 -17.67 6.73
N LEU A 283 -0.76 -17.01 7.89
CA LEU A 283 -0.63 -15.57 8.04
C LEU A 283 0.38 -15.21 9.14
N GLY A 284 1.12 -14.14 8.92
CA GLY A 284 2.05 -13.60 9.90
C GLY A 284 2.84 -12.41 9.36
N LYS A 285 3.76 -11.88 10.17
CA LYS A 285 4.71 -10.86 9.71
C LYS A 285 5.80 -11.54 8.88
N PRO A 286 6.06 -11.11 7.61
CA PRO A 286 7.10 -11.74 6.79
C PRO A 286 8.49 -11.73 7.44
N ALA A 287 9.21 -12.86 7.33
CA ALA A 287 10.59 -13.01 7.74
C ALA A 287 11.52 -13.41 6.57
N GLU A 288 10.99 -13.48 5.34
CA GLU A 288 11.76 -13.77 4.14
C GLU A 288 11.58 -12.69 3.07
N GLU A 289 12.52 -12.62 2.14
CA GLU A 289 12.45 -11.79 0.93
C GLU A 289 12.03 -12.67 -0.25
N VAL A 290 11.03 -12.22 -1.01
CA VAL A 290 10.58 -12.87 -2.25
C VAL A 290 10.94 -12.00 -3.44
N VAL A 291 11.66 -12.57 -4.41
CA VAL A 291 12.13 -11.91 -5.63
C VAL A 291 11.33 -12.44 -6.82
N LEU A 292 10.68 -11.53 -7.55
CA LEU A 292 10.08 -11.85 -8.85
C LEU A 292 11.12 -11.67 -9.94
N GLU A 293 11.24 -12.63 -10.81
CA GLU A 293 12.15 -12.60 -11.95
C GLU A 293 11.44 -13.14 -13.22
N PRO A 294 11.85 -12.70 -14.42
CA PRO A 294 11.33 -13.31 -15.64
C PRO A 294 11.84 -14.75 -15.76
N VAL A 295 11.05 -15.63 -16.38
CA VAL A 295 11.54 -16.95 -16.82
C VAL A 295 12.55 -16.69 -17.93
N GLY A 296 13.79 -17.13 -17.72
CA GLY A 296 14.83 -17.10 -18.75
C GLY A 296 14.61 -18.18 -19.80
N GLU A 297 15.26 -18.02 -20.95
CA GLU A 297 15.24 -19.02 -22.03
C GLU A 297 15.78 -20.37 -21.52
N GLY A 298 15.00 -21.45 -21.69
CA GLY A 298 15.33 -22.78 -21.17
C GLY A 298 15.17 -22.96 -19.64
N MET A 299 14.71 -21.97 -18.90
CA MET A 299 14.49 -22.08 -17.46
C MET A 299 13.09 -22.59 -17.13
N GLU A 300 13.00 -23.37 -16.03
CA GLU A 300 11.72 -23.83 -15.48
C GLU A 300 11.03 -22.74 -14.65
N VAL A 301 9.70 -22.80 -14.52
CA VAL A 301 8.89 -21.91 -13.66
C VAL A 301 8.99 -22.26 -12.16
N LYS A 302 9.80 -23.23 -11.80
CA LYS A 302 9.96 -23.69 -10.42
C LYS A 302 10.61 -22.58 -9.58
N TYR A 303 10.01 -22.30 -8.42
CA TYR A 303 10.62 -21.39 -7.45
C TYR A 303 11.79 -22.07 -6.74
N TRP A 304 12.78 -21.28 -6.33
CA TRP A 304 14.04 -21.72 -5.71
C TRP A 304 14.55 -20.71 -4.69
N ARG A 305 15.60 -21.07 -3.93
CA ARG A 305 16.27 -20.17 -2.99
C ARG A 305 17.73 -19.99 -3.37
N ASP A 306 18.22 -18.76 -3.22
CA ASP A 306 19.63 -18.43 -3.42
C ASP A 306 20.45 -18.63 -2.13
N GLU A 307 21.76 -18.45 -2.23
CA GLU A 307 22.72 -18.54 -1.10
C GLU A 307 22.42 -17.54 0.04
N LYS A 308 21.64 -16.50 -0.22
CA LYS A 308 21.18 -15.53 0.78
C LYS A 308 19.79 -15.85 1.31
N ASP A 309 19.30 -17.04 1.01
CA ASP A 309 18.01 -17.57 1.42
C ASP A 309 16.81 -16.72 0.92
N ARG A 310 17.00 -15.96 -0.17
CA ARG A 310 15.92 -15.23 -0.85
C ARG A 310 15.12 -16.20 -1.71
N HIS A 311 13.81 -16.05 -1.68
CA HIS A 311 12.88 -16.91 -2.42
C HIS A 311 12.61 -16.34 -3.82
N HIS A 312 13.13 -16.98 -4.85
CA HIS A 312 12.98 -16.58 -6.25
C HIS A 312 11.74 -17.22 -6.88
N VAL A 313 10.93 -16.39 -7.55
CA VAL A 313 9.68 -16.83 -8.19
C VAL A 313 9.69 -16.37 -9.65
N PRO A 314 10.07 -17.27 -10.58
CA PRO A 314 10.05 -16.98 -12.01
C PRO A 314 8.63 -16.75 -12.53
N LYS A 315 8.46 -15.78 -13.45
CA LYS A 315 7.20 -15.44 -14.10
C LYS A 315 7.36 -15.43 -15.60
N ARG A 316 6.42 -16.06 -16.30
CA ARG A 316 6.32 -16.03 -17.77
C ARG A 316 6.14 -14.59 -18.26
N GLY A 317 6.61 -14.31 -19.48
CA GLY A 317 6.39 -13.05 -20.16
C GLY A 317 4.91 -12.79 -20.44
N LEU A 318 4.53 -11.53 -20.54
CA LEU A 318 3.14 -11.17 -20.81
C LEU A 318 2.66 -11.72 -22.17
N ASP A 319 3.50 -11.59 -23.18
CA ASP A 319 3.18 -12.02 -24.55
C ASP A 319 3.04 -13.54 -24.69
N GLU A 320 3.67 -14.31 -23.78
CA GLU A 320 3.49 -15.76 -23.71
C GLU A 320 2.10 -16.15 -23.13
N LEU A 321 1.48 -15.27 -22.36
CA LEU A 321 0.19 -15.51 -21.71
C LEU A 321 -1.01 -15.00 -22.52
N ILE A 322 -0.78 -14.13 -23.49
CA ILE A 322 -1.82 -13.55 -24.36
C ILE A 322 -1.77 -14.31 -25.69
N LEU A 323 -2.86 -14.95 -26.05
CA LEU A 323 -2.99 -15.62 -27.34
C LEU A 323 -3.67 -14.67 -28.34
N GLU A 324 -3.00 -14.42 -29.46
CA GLU A 324 -3.60 -13.78 -30.65
C GLU A 324 -4.20 -14.90 -31.51
N LEU A 325 -5.55 -14.96 -31.60
CA LEU A 325 -6.31 -16.00 -32.34
C LEU A 325 -6.85 -15.41 -33.62
#